data_37fda508bdeaa44a392122716ebb3587
#
_entry.id   37fda508bdeaa44a392122716ebb3587
#
_cell.length_a   1.000
_cell.length_b   1.000
_cell.length_c   1.000
_cell.angle_alpha   90.00
_cell.angle_beta   90.00
_cell.angle_gamma   90.00
#
_symmetry.space_group_name_H-M   'P 1'
#
loop_
_entity.id
_entity.type
_entity.pdbx_description
1 polymer ?
#
loop_
_entity_poly.entity_id
_entity_poly.type
_entity_poly.pdbx_seq_one_letter_code
_entity_poly.pdbx_strand_id
1 'polypeptide(L)'
;SVGTTCYAWANQPMERQEQTLETLKNSPFNKIRFCFFPKFYEFNTKEPISYPFERGKGEGLDDELVQKQKEGRFLFPGIKAEEPDYGFDYYRPNAAHFKRFDLRIAQLMEMGIEADMILMHPYDKWGHNVMGKEACDSYLRYVVARYGAYRNVWWSLSNEFDFIKTKTLEDWERY
;
A
#
# COMPACT_ATOMS: atom_id res chain seq x y z
N SER A 1 -2.24 -21.18 10.10
CA SER A 1 -1.01 -20.57 9.57
C SER A 1 -0.25 -19.83 10.68
N VAL A 2 1.07 -19.76 10.55
CA VAL A 2 1.94 -18.98 11.42
C VAL A 2 2.43 -17.78 10.60
N GLY A 3 1.96 -16.58 10.97
CA GLY A 3 2.22 -15.37 10.21
C GLY A 3 3.30 -14.48 10.82
N THR A 4 3.96 -13.72 9.96
CA THR A 4 4.83 -12.61 10.34
C THR A 4 4.40 -11.34 9.63
N THR A 5 4.87 -10.19 10.11
CA THR A 5 4.54 -8.89 9.55
C THR A 5 5.81 -8.15 9.12
N CYS A 6 5.82 -7.68 7.89
CA CYS A 6 6.84 -6.77 7.37
C CYS A 6 6.16 -5.74 6.46
N TYR A 7 5.53 -4.72 7.05
CA TYR A 7 4.64 -3.77 6.35
C TYR A 7 5.27 -3.15 5.10
N ALA A 8 6.51 -2.69 5.19
CA ALA A 8 7.18 -1.99 4.08
C ALA A 8 7.92 -2.92 3.11
N TRP A 9 7.92 -4.24 3.31
CA TRP A 9 8.78 -5.20 2.60
C TRP A 9 8.86 -4.96 1.09
N ALA A 10 7.73 -5.02 0.40
CA ALA A 10 7.68 -4.96 -1.07
C ALA A 10 8.01 -3.57 -1.66
N ASN A 11 8.13 -2.55 -0.82
CA ASN A 11 8.49 -1.18 -1.17
C ASN A 11 9.94 -0.81 -0.80
N GLN A 12 10.68 -1.72 -0.14
CA GLN A 12 12.08 -1.54 0.24
C GLN A 12 13.02 -1.85 -0.94
N PRO A 13 14.33 -1.50 -0.83
CA PRO A 13 15.33 -1.91 -1.81
C PRO A 13 15.34 -3.43 -2.07
N MET A 14 15.64 -3.81 -3.30
CA MET A 14 15.58 -5.22 -3.76
C MET A 14 16.39 -6.15 -2.86
N GLU A 15 17.58 -5.75 -2.44
CA GLU A 15 18.43 -6.52 -1.51
C GLU A 15 17.71 -6.86 -0.19
N ARG A 16 16.96 -5.90 0.37
CA ARG A 16 16.16 -6.12 1.59
C ARG A 16 15.00 -7.08 1.35
N GLN A 17 14.39 -6.98 0.19
CA GLN A 17 13.30 -7.90 -0.18
C GLN A 17 13.83 -9.33 -0.32
N GLU A 18 14.99 -9.54 -0.97
CA GLU A 18 15.67 -10.84 -1.11
C GLU A 18 16.06 -11.42 0.26
N GLN A 19 16.64 -10.59 1.13
CA GLN A 19 17.00 -10.99 2.49
C GLN A 19 15.78 -11.46 3.28
N THR A 20 14.64 -10.82 3.08
CA THR A 20 13.38 -11.22 3.73
C THR A 20 12.91 -12.58 3.20
N LEU A 21 12.98 -12.83 1.88
CA LEU A 21 12.63 -14.13 1.31
C LEU A 21 13.53 -15.25 1.85
N GLU A 22 14.84 -15.01 1.94
CA GLU A 22 15.76 -16.01 2.51
C GLU A 22 15.48 -16.27 3.99
N THR A 23 15.13 -15.23 4.75
CA THR A 23 14.71 -15.37 6.15
C THR A 23 13.44 -16.20 6.27
N LEU A 24 12.44 -15.93 5.43
CA LEU A 24 11.18 -16.68 5.41
C LEU A 24 11.40 -18.15 5.08
N LYS A 25 12.27 -18.46 4.11
CA LYS A 25 12.61 -19.82 3.71
C LYS A 25 13.18 -20.66 4.87
N ASN A 26 13.91 -20.02 5.77
CA ASN A 26 14.56 -20.65 6.92
C ASN A 26 13.78 -20.47 8.24
N SER A 27 12.52 -20.03 8.17
CA SER A 27 11.66 -19.76 9.32
C SER A 27 10.43 -20.68 9.33
N PRO A 28 9.72 -20.79 10.45
CA PRO A 28 8.46 -21.53 10.52
C PRO A 28 7.26 -20.74 9.97
N PHE A 29 7.46 -19.51 9.45
CA PHE A 29 6.37 -18.68 8.95
C PHE A 29 5.91 -19.16 7.57
N ASN A 30 4.59 -19.31 7.44
CA ASN A 30 3.94 -19.64 6.17
C ASN A 30 2.97 -18.54 5.69
N LYS A 31 3.05 -17.35 6.30
CA LYS A 31 2.33 -16.14 5.91
C LYS A 31 3.17 -14.90 6.19
N ILE A 32 3.19 -13.96 5.25
CA ILE A 32 3.74 -12.62 5.45
C ILE A 32 2.68 -11.57 5.18
N ARG A 33 2.53 -10.62 6.13
CA ARG A 33 1.64 -9.47 6.02
C ARG A 33 2.42 -8.23 5.63
N PHE A 34 2.01 -7.56 4.54
CA PHE A 34 2.69 -6.36 4.02
C PHE A 34 1.73 -5.39 3.33
N CYS A 35 2.13 -4.11 3.29
CA CYS A 35 1.36 -3.05 2.67
C CYS A 35 1.61 -2.98 1.17
N PHE A 36 0.53 -2.73 0.42
CA PHE A 36 0.58 -2.48 -1.00
C PHE A 36 1.14 -1.09 -1.29
N PHE A 37 0.56 -0.07 -0.66
CA PHE A 37 1.10 1.28 -0.73
C PHE A 37 2.39 1.42 0.08
N PRO A 38 3.33 2.26 -0.38
CA PRO A 38 4.48 2.66 0.42
C PRO A 38 4.02 3.25 1.76
N LYS A 39 4.78 2.96 2.81
CA LYS A 39 4.50 3.40 4.17
C LYS A 39 5.48 4.47 4.60
N PHE A 40 4.98 5.62 5.06
CA PHE A 40 5.76 6.71 5.59
C PHE A 40 5.37 7.00 7.04
N TYR A 41 6.33 6.88 7.95
CA TYR A 41 6.17 7.21 9.37
C TYR A 41 7.55 7.36 10.03
N GLU A 42 7.59 7.73 11.30
CA GLU A 42 8.82 8.06 12.04
C GLU A 42 9.98 7.07 11.86
N PHE A 43 9.69 5.77 11.82
CA PHE A 43 10.71 4.72 11.68
C PHE A 43 10.93 4.24 10.22
N ASN A 44 10.22 4.81 9.27
CA ASN A 44 10.35 4.50 7.83
C ASN A 44 10.10 5.74 6.99
N THR A 45 11.11 6.61 6.92
CA THR A 45 11.06 7.90 6.22
C THR A 45 11.68 7.85 4.82
N LYS A 46 12.21 6.71 4.41
CA LYS A 46 12.84 6.53 3.10
C LYS A 46 11.81 6.45 1.99
N GLU A 47 12.17 7.02 0.84
CA GLU A 47 11.37 6.85 -0.37
C GLU A 47 11.33 5.37 -0.80
N PRO A 48 10.19 4.90 -1.32
CA PRO A 48 10.09 3.56 -1.87
C PRO A 48 10.90 3.44 -3.17
N ILE A 49 11.22 2.22 -3.57
CA ILE A 49 11.96 1.98 -4.83
C ILE A 49 11.11 2.26 -6.08
N SER A 50 9.82 2.35 -5.95
CA SER A 50 8.88 2.83 -6.98
C SER A 50 7.52 3.13 -6.38
N TYR A 51 6.67 3.80 -7.14
CA TYR A 51 5.34 4.22 -6.74
C TYR A 51 4.26 3.45 -7.50
N PRO A 52 3.08 3.22 -6.88
CA PRO A 52 1.99 2.45 -7.48
C PRO A 52 1.31 3.17 -8.65
N PHE A 53 1.48 4.48 -8.77
CA PHE A 53 0.89 5.29 -9.83
C PHE A 53 1.98 5.98 -10.66
N GLU A 54 1.66 6.30 -11.91
CA GLU A 54 2.50 7.11 -12.77
C GLU A 54 2.55 8.56 -12.26
N ARG A 55 3.61 9.29 -12.61
CA ARG A 55 3.69 10.71 -12.31
C ARG A 55 2.61 11.50 -13.06
N GLY A 56 2.02 12.47 -12.40
CA GLY A 56 0.94 13.31 -12.89
C GLY A 56 0.87 14.64 -12.16
N LYS A 57 -0.33 15.21 -12.14
CA LYS A 57 -0.60 16.52 -11.49
C LYS A 57 -1.65 16.44 -10.38
N GLY A 58 -1.86 15.24 -9.84
CA GLY A 58 -2.87 14.98 -8.81
C GLY A 58 -4.23 14.54 -9.36
N GLU A 59 -4.26 14.03 -10.58
CA GLU A 59 -5.50 13.51 -11.18
C GLU A 59 -6.06 12.37 -10.28
N GLY A 60 -7.32 12.50 -9.88
CA GLY A 60 -7.99 11.54 -9.00
C GLY A 60 -7.90 11.85 -7.51
N LEU A 61 -7.27 12.95 -7.11
CA LEU A 61 -7.36 13.45 -5.74
C LEU A 61 -8.70 14.14 -5.48
N ASP A 62 -9.10 14.16 -4.22
CA ASP A 62 -10.21 14.95 -3.71
C ASP A 62 -9.67 16.26 -3.14
N ASP A 63 -9.97 17.38 -3.79
CA ASP A 63 -9.44 18.70 -3.41
C ASP A 63 -9.83 19.12 -1.99
N GLU A 64 -11.03 18.76 -1.53
CA GLU A 64 -11.47 19.06 -0.16
C GLU A 64 -10.64 18.26 0.86
N LEU A 65 -10.40 16.98 0.61
CA LEU A 65 -9.57 16.13 1.46
C LEU A 65 -8.12 16.60 1.47
N VAL A 66 -7.58 16.98 0.31
CA VAL A 66 -6.23 17.55 0.18
C VAL A 66 -6.11 18.81 1.04
N GLN A 67 -7.08 19.71 0.97
CA GLN A 67 -7.07 20.94 1.76
C GLN A 67 -7.14 20.65 3.27
N LYS A 68 -8.02 19.74 3.69
CA LYS A 68 -8.12 19.31 5.10
C LYS A 68 -6.82 18.67 5.61
N GLN A 69 -6.14 17.90 4.78
CA GLN A 69 -4.85 17.33 5.14
C GLN A 69 -3.76 18.40 5.29
N LYS A 70 -3.71 19.38 4.39
CA LYS A 70 -2.80 20.53 4.50
C LYS A 70 -3.05 21.35 5.78
N GLU A 71 -4.27 21.42 6.25
CA GLU A 71 -4.64 22.04 7.52
C GLU A 71 -4.31 21.18 8.75
N GLY A 72 -3.68 20.04 8.57
CA GLY A 72 -3.28 19.13 9.66
C GLY A 72 -4.40 18.30 10.27
N ARG A 73 -5.60 18.28 9.67
CA ARG A 73 -6.79 17.63 10.25
C ARG A 73 -6.71 16.10 10.23
N PHE A 74 -5.87 15.52 9.36
CA PHE A 74 -5.76 14.06 9.17
C PHE A 74 -4.36 13.51 9.41
N LEU A 75 -3.46 14.31 9.97
CA LEU A 75 -2.12 13.84 10.28
C LEU A 75 -2.19 12.75 11.34
N PHE A 76 -1.55 11.63 11.05
CA PHE A 76 -1.35 10.58 12.04
C PHE A 76 -0.43 11.11 13.16
N PRO A 77 -0.74 10.89 14.46
CA PRO A 77 0.11 11.29 15.55
C PRO A 77 1.52 10.71 15.38
N GLY A 78 2.55 11.57 15.41
CA GLY A 78 3.96 11.17 15.23
C GLY A 78 4.52 11.30 13.82
N ILE A 79 3.71 11.61 12.81
CA ILE A 79 4.21 11.99 11.50
C ILE A 79 4.55 13.48 11.53
N LYS A 80 5.84 13.81 11.43
CA LYS A 80 6.25 15.20 11.13
C LYS A 80 5.72 15.53 9.74
N ALA A 81 5.07 16.70 9.61
CA ALA A 81 4.56 17.20 8.35
C ALA A 81 5.72 17.55 7.40
N GLU A 82 6.23 16.55 6.67
CA GLU A 82 6.89 16.81 5.41
C GLU A 82 5.80 17.16 4.39
N GLU A 83 6.09 18.06 3.45
CA GLU A 83 5.13 18.39 2.40
C GLU A 83 4.73 17.11 1.67
N PRO A 84 3.43 16.80 1.57
CA PRO A 84 2.96 15.63 0.83
C PRO A 84 3.34 15.75 -0.65
N ASP A 85 3.74 14.63 -1.25
CA ASP A 85 3.97 14.54 -2.69
C ASP A 85 2.67 14.08 -3.38
N TYR A 86 1.94 15.00 -3.97
CA TYR A 86 0.70 14.76 -4.72
C TYR A 86 0.92 14.67 -6.23
N GLY A 87 2.15 14.53 -6.70
CA GLY A 87 2.54 14.54 -8.11
C GLY A 87 2.28 13.23 -8.86
N PHE A 88 1.11 12.60 -8.68
CA PHE A 88 0.74 11.36 -9.36
C PHE A 88 -0.59 11.47 -10.11
N ASP A 89 -0.78 10.63 -11.11
CA ASP A 89 -2.07 10.36 -11.75
C ASP A 89 -2.65 9.06 -11.14
N TYR A 90 -3.59 9.20 -10.21
CA TYR A 90 -4.15 8.09 -9.43
C TYR A 90 -5.12 7.20 -10.23
N TYR A 91 -5.38 7.55 -11.50
CA TYR A 91 -6.08 6.68 -12.45
C TYR A 91 -5.14 5.81 -13.28
N ARG A 92 -3.81 6.06 -13.22
CA ARG A 92 -2.81 5.37 -14.04
C ARG A 92 -1.87 4.53 -13.20
N PRO A 93 -2.17 3.21 -13.02
CA PRO A 93 -1.27 2.29 -12.33
C PRO A 93 0.10 2.22 -13.02
N ASN A 94 1.17 2.27 -12.24
CA ASN A 94 2.53 2.09 -12.73
C ASN A 94 2.83 0.62 -12.99
N ALA A 95 2.84 0.20 -14.24
CA ALA A 95 3.01 -1.19 -14.64
C ALA A 95 4.33 -1.81 -14.12
N ALA A 96 5.42 -1.03 -14.03
CA ALA A 96 6.70 -1.53 -13.53
C ALA A 96 6.65 -1.82 -12.03
N HIS A 97 5.95 -0.98 -11.25
CA HIS A 97 5.70 -1.20 -9.83
C HIS A 97 4.94 -2.53 -9.62
N PHE A 98 3.83 -2.71 -10.33
CA PHE A 98 2.99 -3.91 -10.18
C PHE A 98 3.70 -5.19 -10.66
N LYS A 99 4.51 -5.14 -11.72
CA LYS A 99 5.34 -6.29 -12.14
C LYS A 99 6.29 -6.78 -11.04
N ARG A 100 6.82 -5.89 -10.21
CA ARG A 100 7.65 -6.29 -9.06
C ARG A 100 6.81 -7.01 -7.99
N PHE A 101 5.59 -6.55 -7.73
CA PHE A 101 4.67 -7.24 -6.85
C PHE A 101 4.28 -8.61 -7.40
N ASP A 102 4.01 -8.74 -8.70
CA ASP A 102 3.74 -10.04 -9.36
C ASP A 102 4.86 -11.03 -9.06
N LEU A 103 6.12 -10.60 -9.25
CA LEU A 103 7.29 -11.43 -8.97
C LEU A 103 7.33 -11.89 -7.50
N ARG A 104 7.11 -10.95 -6.55
CA ARG A 104 7.16 -11.26 -5.12
C ARG A 104 6.04 -12.20 -4.68
N ILE A 105 4.84 -12.01 -5.18
CA ILE A 105 3.69 -12.87 -4.89
C ILE A 105 3.91 -14.27 -5.45
N ALA A 106 4.45 -14.37 -6.67
CA ALA A 106 4.80 -15.67 -7.28
C ALA A 106 5.88 -16.39 -6.48
N GLN A 107 6.95 -15.71 -6.06
CA GLN A 107 8.01 -16.29 -5.23
C GLN A 107 7.46 -16.79 -3.88
N LEU A 108 6.60 -16.02 -3.21
CA LEU A 108 5.94 -16.48 -1.98
C LEU A 108 5.09 -17.74 -2.25
N MET A 109 4.38 -17.77 -3.37
CA MET A 109 3.56 -18.91 -3.77
C MET A 109 4.41 -20.18 -3.99
N GLU A 110 5.54 -20.07 -4.68
CA GLU A 110 6.50 -21.16 -4.89
C GLU A 110 7.08 -21.68 -3.56
N MET A 111 7.27 -20.79 -2.59
CA MET A 111 7.74 -21.13 -1.23
C MET A 111 6.63 -21.71 -0.33
N GLY A 112 5.38 -21.77 -0.79
CA GLY A 112 4.23 -22.18 0.03
C GLY A 112 3.81 -21.15 1.07
N ILE A 113 4.15 -19.86 0.86
CA ILE A 113 3.90 -18.77 1.79
C ILE A 113 2.72 -17.93 1.29
N GLU A 114 1.80 -17.65 2.20
CA GLU A 114 0.64 -16.78 1.96
C GLU A 114 1.06 -15.30 1.98
N ALA A 115 0.57 -14.55 1.00
CA ALA A 115 0.73 -13.10 0.88
C ALA A 115 -0.51 -12.41 1.46
N ASP A 116 -0.43 -11.92 2.69
CA ASP A 116 -1.50 -11.13 3.33
C ASP A 116 -1.30 -9.66 2.98
N MET A 117 -2.02 -9.21 1.95
CA MET A 117 -1.85 -7.91 1.31
C MET A 117 -2.78 -6.87 1.94
N ILE A 118 -2.19 -5.85 2.56
CA ILE A 118 -2.90 -4.69 3.08
C ILE A 118 -3.05 -3.67 1.95
N LEU A 119 -4.29 -3.39 1.55
CA LEU A 119 -4.60 -2.51 0.42
C LEU A 119 -4.49 -1.03 0.77
N MET A 120 -4.90 -0.64 1.99
CA MET A 120 -4.88 0.74 2.48
C MET A 120 -4.29 0.82 3.88
N HIS A 121 -3.74 1.99 4.24
CA HIS A 121 -3.24 2.29 5.59
C HIS A 121 -3.09 3.80 5.78
N PRO A 122 -3.04 4.32 7.05
CA PRO A 122 -2.98 5.76 7.31
C PRO A 122 -1.59 6.40 7.10
N TYR A 123 -0.54 5.61 6.94
CA TYR A 123 0.87 6.06 6.95
C TYR A 123 1.34 6.54 5.58
N ASP A 124 0.85 7.69 5.14
CA ASP A 124 0.93 8.15 3.76
C ASP A 124 1.42 9.60 3.65
N LYS A 125 2.31 9.88 2.69
CA LYS A 125 2.67 11.22 2.25
C LYS A 125 2.49 11.42 0.73
N TRP A 126 2.03 10.40 0.01
CA TRP A 126 1.94 10.38 -1.45
C TRP A 126 0.50 10.47 -1.97
N GLY A 127 -0.41 10.96 -1.13
CA GLY A 127 -1.79 11.27 -1.52
C GLY A 127 -2.75 10.07 -1.58
N HIS A 128 -2.33 8.86 -1.21
CA HIS A 128 -3.20 7.68 -1.26
C HIS A 128 -4.45 7.83 -0.36
N ASN A 129 -4.29 8.48 0.79
CA ASN A 129 -5.39 8.70 1.74
C ASN A 129 -6.36 9.80 1.32
N VAL A 130 -5.97 10.66 0.39
CA VAL A 130 -6.80 11.74 -0.16
C VAL A 130 -7.25 11.51 -1.60
N MET A 131 -7.10 10.27 -2.09
CA MET A 131 -7.70 9.85 -3.34
C MET A 131 -9.20 9.99 -3.27
N GLY A 132 -9.79 10.55 -4.33
CA GLY A 132 -11.22 10.61 -4.51
C GLY A 132 -11.85 9.23 -4.69
N LYS A 133 -13.15 9.17 -4.54
CA LYS A 133 -13.95 7.93 -4.56
C LYS A 133 -13.69 7.07 -5.80
N GLU A 134 -13.73 7.70 -6.98
CA GLU A 134 -13.53 7.01 -8.27
C GLU A 134 -12.11 6.47 -8.43
N ALA A 135 -11.09 7.21 -7.97
CA ALA A 135 -9.71 6.76 -8.01
C ALA A 135 -9.48 5.56 -7.06
N CYS A 136 -10.06 5.59 -5.85
CA CYS A 136 -10.05 4.46 -4.94
C CYS A 136 -10.70 3.22 -5.56
N ASP A 137 -11.87 3.36 -6.17
CA ASP A 137 -12.57 2.26 -6.84
C ASP A 137 -11.75 1.68 -7.99
N SER A 138 -11.15 2.53 -8.81
CA SER A 138 -10.28 2.12 -9.91
C SER A 138 -9.06 1.35 -9.40
N TYR A 139 -8.43 1.84 -8.35
CA TYR A 139 -7.31 1.17 -7.71
C TYR A 139 -7.69 -0.22 -7.18
N LEU A 140 -8.75 -0.31 -6.38
CA LEU A 140 -9.20 -1.58 -5.79
C LEU A 140 -9.56 -2.60 -6.87
N ARG A 141 -10.31 -2.19 -7.89
CA ARG A 141 -10.65 -3.05 -9.04
C ARG A 141 -9.41 -3.54 -9.77
N TYR A 142 -8.43 -2.66 -10.00
CA TYR A 142 -7.19 -3.02 -10.67
C TYR A 142 -6.41 -4.06 -9.86
N VAL A 143 -6.23 -3.84 -8.57
CA VAL A 143 -5.46 -4.74 -7.70
C VAL A 143 -6.15 -6.09 -7.56
N VAL A 144 -7.47 -6.11 -7.33
CA VAL A 144 -8.24 -7.36 -7.22
C VAL A 144 -8.22 -8.13 -8.53
N ALA A 145 -8.42 -7.46 -9.67
CA ALA A 145 -8.36 -8.11 -10.99
C ALA A 145 -6.98 -8.71 -11.28
N ARG A 146 -5.91 -8.03 -10.84
CA ARG A 146 -4.53 -8.49 -11.08
C ARG A 146 -4.13 -9.67 -10.21
N TYR A 147 -4.50 -9.66 -8.93
CA TYR A 147 -4.00 -10.63 -7.95
C TYR A 147 -5.03 -11.67 -7.52
N GLY A 148 -6.29 -11.54 -7.90
CA GLY A 148 -7.35 -12.46 -7.50
C GLY A 148 -7.18 -13.90 -7.98
N ALA A 149 -6.36 -14.15 -9.00
CA ALA A 149 -6.04 -15.50 -9.49
C ALA A 149 -4.90 -16.18 -8.69
N TYR A 150 -4.16 -15.47 -7.86
CA TYR A 150 -3.09 -16.07 -7.06
C TYR A 150 -3.68 -16.75 -5.82
N ARG A 151 -3.52 -18.06 -5.73
CA ARG A 151 -4.09 -18.89 -4.64
C ARG A 151 -3.54 -18.61 -3.25
N ASN A 152 -2.39 -17.94 -3.16
CA ASN A 152 -1.72 -17.59 -1.91
C ASN A 152 -1.99 -16.16 -1.44
N VAL A 153 -2.83 -15.41 -2.14
CA VAL A 153 -3.18 -14.04 -1.76
C VAL A 153 -4.31 -14.03 -0.74
N TRP A 154 -4.11 -13.28 0.33
CA TRP A 154 -5.11 -12.91 1.32
C TRP A 154 -5.32 -11.41 1.27
N TRP A 155 -6.54 -10.97 1.48
CA TRP A 155 -6.94 -9.57 1.37
C TRP A 155 -7.18 -8.98 2.75
N SER A 156 -6.47 -7.88 3.05
CA SER A 156 -6.76 -7.01 4.16
C SER A 156 -7.08 -5.63 3.59
N LEU A 157 -8.35 -5.21 3.69
CA LEU A 157 -8.80 -3.95 3.09
C LEU A 157 -8.00 -2.78 3.63
N SER A 158 -7.78 -2.73 4.94
CA SER A 158 -6.96 -1.69 5.56
C SER A 158 -6.28 -2.18 6.83
N ASN A 159 -5.09 -1.64 7.10
CA ASN A 159 -4.53 -1.61 8.44
C ASN A 159 -5.03 -0.35 9.14
N GLU A 160 -5.51 -0.47 10.37
CA GLU A 160 -5.94 0.67 11.21
C GLU A 160 -6.88 1.63 10.44
N PHE A 161 -7.94 1.07 9.87
CA PHE A 161 -8.89 1.81 9.02
C PHE A 161 -9.51 3.00 9.73
N ASP A 162 -9.67 2.92 11.04
CA ASP A 162 -10.21 3.96 11.92
C ASP A 162 -9.30 5.20 12.03
N PHE A 163 -8.01 5.08 11.68
CA PHE A 163 -7.10 6.22 11.55
C PHE A 163 -7.12 6.89 10.17
N ILE A 164 -7.74 6.28 9.16
CA ILE A 164 -7.93 6.91 7.85
C ILE A 164 -9.17 7.82 7.91
N LYS A 165 -9.00 9.00 8.50
CA LYS A 165 -10.11 9.96 8.77
C LYS A 165 -10.73 10.57 7.49
N THR A 166 -10.15 10.29 6.33
CA THR A 166 -10.65 10.72 5.02
C THR A 166 -11.72 9.78 4.45
N LYS A 167 -11.95 8.62 5.08
CA LYS A 167 -12.93 7.63 4.64
C LYS A 167 -14.05 7.50 5.68
N THR A 168 -15.28 7.41 5.19
CA THR A 168 -16.48 7.19 6.01
C THR A 168 -16.78 5.69 6.15
N LEU A 169 -17.70 5.33 7.03
CA LEU A 169 -18.20 3.95 7.11
C LEU A 169 -18.83 3.50 5.79
N GLU A 170 -19.58 4.38 5.13
CA GLU A 170 -20.16 4.11 3.81
C GLU A 170 -19.09 3.79 2.75
N ASP A 171 -17.94 4.46 2.80
CA ASP A 171 -16.81 4.15 1.90
C ASP A 171 -16.28 2.74 2.18
N TRP A 172 -16.12 2.37 3.45
CA TRP A 172 -15.63 1.03 3.82
C TRP A 172 -16.61 -0.10 3.49
N GLU A 173 -17.92 0.16 3.61
CA GLU A 173 -18.95 -0.80 3.21
C GLU A 173 -19.02 -0.98 1.69
N ARG A 174 -18.65 0.04 0.93
CA ARG A 174 -18.63 0.02 -0.53
C ARG A 174 -17.41 -0.70 -1.12
N TYR A 175 -16.28 -0.61 -0.46
CA TYR A 175 -15.03 -1.27 -0.89
C TYR A 175 -15.05 -2.77 -0.66
#